data_55b25008246c8406d509dc013136b824
#
_entry.id   55b25008246c8406d509dc013136b824
#
_cell.length_a   1.000
_cell.length_b   1.000
_cell.length_c   1.000
_cell.angle_alpha   90.00
_cell.angle_beta   90.00
_cell.angle_gamma   90.00
#
_symmetry.space_group_name_H-M   'P 1'
#
loop_
_entity.id
_entity.type
_entity.pdbx_description
1 polymer ?
#
loop_
_entity_poly.entity_id
_entity_poly.type
_entity_poly.pdbx_seq_one_letter_code
_entity_poly.pdbx_strand_id
1 'polypeptide(L)'
;ILPLFVGLLALVTLTACEDRVERVARLQTEADTIDELAEEAQRSINAMRYVEAARLLDEIDRQFPTSVEAPRALILSGRYFFEAQEYEQAVGVLSRFIRDHGGHPDIAYGYYLRAVSAYRSVSEVDKDEGDTRQAEAYLLEVINKFSGTDYALDASVKLNAIKNQRAAKELVTGKFYHHRKEFLAALTRYQNVVGEFPDSTYVEEALYRIIEVYVSLGLAQEAKHTAVLLGHNF
;
A
#
# COMPACT_ATOMS: atom_id res chain seq x y z
N ILE A 1 4.32 60.07 -38.96
CA ILE A 1 3.78 58.71 -38.67
C ILE A 1 4.76 57.92 -37.75
N LEU A 2 5.80 58.55 -37.14
CA LEU A 2 6.81 57.84 -36.36
C LEU A 2 6.74 57.91 -34.84
N PRO A 3 5.85 58.68 -34.16
CA PRO A 3 5.81 58.68 -32.69
C PRO A 3 4.83 57.69 -32.03
N LEU A 4 3.94 57.04 -32.76
CA LEU A 4 2.94 56.11 -32.18
C LEU A 4 3.54 54.73 -31.82
N PHE A 5 4.63 54.29 -32.47
CA PHE A 5 5.25 52.98 -32.23
C PHE A 5 6.13 52.93 -31.00
N VAL A 6 6.71 54.04 -30.57
CA VAL A 6 7.60 54.13 -29.39
C VAL A 6 6.78 54.07 -28.09
N GLY A 7 5.57 54.63 -28.09
CA GLY A 7 4.68 54.57 -26.92
C GLY A 7 4.11 53.18 -26.61
N LEU A 8 3.86 52.39 -27.65
CA LEU A 8 3.32 51.04 -27.49
C LEU A 8 4.37 50.05 -26.96
N LEU A 9 5.64 50.23 -27.35
CA LEU A 9 6.74 49.39 -26.89
C LEU A 9 7.06 49.64 -25.40
N ALA A 10 6.95 50.90 -24.93
CA ALA A 10 7.19 51.27 -23.53
C ALA A 10 6.07 50.77 -22.60
N LEU A 11 4.80 50.70 -23.07
CA LEU A 11 3.69 50.18 -22.29
C LEU A 11 3.80 48.66 -22.10
N VAL A 12 4.21 47.90 -23.13
CA VAL A 12 4.40 46.45 -23.07
C VAL A 12 5.56 46.06 -22.16
N THR A 13 6.61 46.88 -22.11
CA THR A 13 7.76 46.60 -21.21
C THR A 13 7.46 46.91 -19.74
N LEU A 14 6.60 47.88 -19.44
CA LEU A 14 6.17 48.21 -18.08
C LEU A 14 5.25 47.15 -17.50
N THR A 15 4.26 46.64 -18.26
CA THR A 15 3.38 45.57 -17.81
C THR A 15 4.16 44.27 -17.59
N ALA A 16 5.10 43.91 -18.46
CA ALA A 16 5.94 42.74 -18.32
C ALA A 16 6.90 42.82 -17.10
N CYS A 17 7.28 44.04 -16.66
CA CYS A 17 8.08 44.25 -15.44
C CYS A 17 7.21 44.14 -14.17
N GLU A 18 6.01 44.69 -14.19
CA GLU A 18 5.03 44.57 -13.07
C GLU A 18 4.66 43.09 -12.88
N ASP A 19 4.30 42.35 -13.92
CA ASP A 19 4.01 40.93 -13.87
C ASP A 19 5.18 40.10 -13.30
N ARG A 20 6.41 40.51 -13.61
CA ARG A 20 7.62 39.83 -13.10
C ARG A 20 7.83 40.08 -11.62
N VAL A 21 7.63 41.30 -11.13
CA VAL A 21 7.79 41.70 -9.71
C VAL A 21 6.71 41.00 -8.85
N GLU A 22 5.45 41.03 -9.30
CA GLU A 22 4.37 40.34 -8.60
C GLU A 22 4.59 38.81 -8.55
N ARG A 23 5.09 38.25 -9.64
CA ARG A 23 5.41 36.81 -9.68
C ARG A 23 6.53 36.44 -8.71
N VAL A 24 7.60 37.26 -8.63
CA VAL A 24 8.70 37.04 -7.68
C VAL A 24 8.21 37.17 -6.25
N ALA A 25 7.39 38.19 -5.94
CA ALA A 25 6.82 38.37 -4.61
C ALA A 25 5.93 37.21 -4.20
N ARG A 26 5.12 36.68 -5.13
CA ARG A 26 4.27 35.50 -4.88
C ARG A 26 5.11 34.25 -4.59
N LEU A 27 6.13 33.97 -5.40
CA LEU A 27 7.03 32.82 -5.20
C LEU A 27 7.78 32.92 -3.86
N GLN A 28 8.12 34.13 -3.43
CA GLN A 28 8.76 34.34 -2.15
C GLN A 28 7.82 34.09 -0.97
N THR A 29 6.57 34.54 -1.07
CA THR A 29 5.53 34.26 -0.07
C THR A 29 5.21 32.78 0.03
N GLU A 30 5.16 32.07 -1.11
CA GLU A 30 4.99 30.62 -1.16
C GLU A 30 6.15 29.89 -0.48
N ALA A 31 7.39 30.28 -0.76
CA ALA A 31 8.57 29.70 -0.13
C ALA A 31 8.61 29.94 1.38
N ASP A 32 8.31 31.16 1.83
CA ASP A 32 8.25 31.50 3.26
C ASP A 32 7.19 30.66 3.99
N THR A 33 6.02 30.44 3.37
CA THR A 33 4.95 29.61 3.95
C THR A 33 5.33 28.13 4.01
N ILE A 34 6.00 27.59 2.98
CA ILE A 34 6.50 26.21 2.96
C ILE A 34 7.53 26.01 4.08
N ASP A 35 8.45 26.95 4.24
CA ASP A 35 9.47 26.90 5.28
C ASP A 35 8.84 26.93 6.69
N GLU A 36 7.84 27.79 6.93
CA GLU A 36 7.10 27.85 8.19
C GLU A 36 6.42 26.50 8.51
N LEU A 37 5.71 25.90 7.54
CA LEU A 37 5.06 24.60 7.71
C LEU A 37 6.09 23.48 7.97
N ALA A 38 7.22 23.50 7.25
CA ALA A 38 8.28 22.51 7.41
C ALA A 38 8.97 22.61 8.79
N GLU A 39 9.23 23.85 9.28
CA GLU A 39 9.77 24.07 10.62
C GLU A 39 8.81 23.63 11.73
N GLU A 40 7.51 23.88 11.58
CA GLU A 40 6.50 23.44 12.54
C GLU A 40 6.35 21.91 12.53
N ALA A 41 6.37 21.29 11.34
CA ALA A 41 6.43 19.86 11.21
C ALA A 41 7.65 19.26 11.92
N GLN A 42 8.83 19.87 11.74
CA GLN A 42 10.07 19.43 12.40
C GLN A 42 9.98 19.57 13.94
N ARG A 43 9.37 20.64 14.44
CA ARG A 43 9.11 20.80 15.88
C ARG A 43 8.17 19.71 16.42
N SER A 44 7.13 19.37 15.66
CA SER A 44 6.19 18.31 16.00
C SER A 44 6.85 16.92 15.97
N ILE A 45 7.75 16.66 15.00
CA ILE A 45 8.56 15.44 14.94
C ILE A 45 9.44 15.30 16.18
N ASN A 46 10.16 16.37 16.54
CA ASN A 46 11.03 16.38 17.71
C ASN A 46 10.26 16.17 19.02
N ALA A 47 8.99 16.56 19.06
CA ALA A 47 8.08 16.37 20.18
C ALA A 47 7.33 15.02 20.10
N MET A 48 7.64 14.13 19.13
CA MET A 48 6.99 12.85 18.86
C MET A 48 5.47 12.97 18.56
N ARG A 49 5.01 14.14 18.14
CA ARG A 49 3.63 14.39 17.72
C ARG A 49 3.47 14.05 16.23
N TYR A 50 3.60 12.77 15.90
CA TYR A 50 3.71 12.30 14.51
C TYR A 50 2.47 12.58 13.65
N VAL A 51 1.27 12.49 14.21
CA VAL A 51 0.02 12.83 13.49
C VAL A 51 0.00 14.29 13.07
N GLU A 52 0.40 15.19 13.96
CA GLU A 52 0.46 16.63 13.68
C GLU A 52 1.52 16.94 12.63
N ALA A 53 2.72 16.36 12.79
CA ALA A 53 3.79 16.50 11.80
C ALA A 53 3.36 16.02 10.41
N ALA A 54 2.70 14.86 10.33
CA ALA A 54 2.20 14.31 9.09
C ALA A 54 1.18 15.23 8.41
N ARG A 55 0.27 15.84 9.19
CA ARG A 55 -0.73 16.79 8.66
C ARG A 55 -0.10 18.07 8.13
N LEU A 56 0.90 18.61 8.82
CA LEU A 56 1.62 19.82 8.37
C LEU A 56 2.37 19.54 7.06
N LEU A 57 3.02 18.39 6.95
CA LEU A 57 3.67 17.95 5.71
C LEU A 57 2.68 17.70 4.56
N ASP A 58 1.50 17.13 4.85
CA ASP A 58 0.43 16.96 3.89
C ASP A 58 -0.11 18.29 3.36
N GLU A 59 -0.16 19.29 4.24
CA GLU A 59 -0.63 20.63 3.89
C GLU A 59 0.28 21.34 2.90
N ILE A 60 1.60 21.07 2.91
CA ILE A 60 2.54 21.61 1.92
C ILE A 60 2.13 21.19 0.50
N ASP A 61 1.84 19.90 0.29
CA ASP A 61 1.38 19.41 -1.01
C ASP A 61 0.00 19.97 -1.41
N ARG A 62 -0.89 20.13 -0.45
CA ARG A 62 -2.24 20.67 -0.72
C ARG A 62 -2.24 22.10 -1.17
N GLN A 63 -1.41 22.94 -0.52
CA GLN A 63 -1.32 24.35 -0.85
C GLN A 63 -0.40 24.60 -2.05
N PHE A 64 0.68 23.84 -2.18
CA PHE A 64 1.74 24.06 -3.16
C PHE A 64 2.08 22.78 -3.96
N PRO A 65 1.12 22.18 -4.67
CA PRO A 65 1.31 20.87 -5.31
C PRO A 65 2.37 20.87 -6.43
N THR A 66 2.75 22.05 -6.92
CA THR A 66 3.77 22.22 -7.96
C THR A 66 5.15 22.62 -7.41
N SER A 67 5.28 22.74 -6.09
CA SER A 67 6.57 23.06 -5.46
C SER A 67 7.53 21.89 -5.55
N VAL A 68 8.82 22.17 -5.46
CA VAL A 68 9.88 21.15 -5.45
C VAL A 68 9.83 20.33 -4.16
N GLU A 69 9.29 20.89 -3.09
CA GLU A 69 9.17 20.32 -1.75
C GLU A 69 8.00 19.37 -1.61
N ALA A 70 6.93 19.54 -2.39
CA ALA A 70 5.70 18.77 -2.29
C ALA A 70 5.89 17.23 -2.34
N PRO A 71 6.68 16.66 -3.28
CA PRO A 71 6.90 15.21 -3.32
C PRO A 71 7.56 14.68 -2.05
N ARG A 72 8.55 15.42 -1.55
CA ARG A 72 9.27 15.06 -0.33
C ARG A 72 8.37 15.20 0.90
N ALA A 73 7.57 16.23 0.97
CA ALA A 73 6.61 16.45 2.04
C ALA A 73 5.59 15.31 2.10
N LEU A 74 5.03 14.89 0.95
CA LEU A 74 4.08 13.78 0.88
C LEU A 74 4.67 12.45 1.38
N ILE A 75 5.88 12.11 0.95
CA ILE A 75 6.48 10.83 1.36
C ILE A 75 6.79 10.82 2.86
N LEU A 76 7.23 11.96 3.41
CA LEU A 76 7.45 12.13 4.84
C LEU A 76 6.13 12.12 5.62
N SER A 77 5.08 12.77 5.13
CA SER A 77 3.74 12.70 5.71
C SER A 77 3.25 11.25 5.83
N GLY A 78 3.35 10.48 4.74
CA GLY A 78 3.01 9.06 4.76
C GLY A 78 3.83 8.26 5.78
N ARG A 79 5.13 8.55 5.91
CA ARG A 79 5.99 7.93 6.90
C ARG A 79 5.54 8.25 8.32
N TYR A 80 5.23 9.51 8.63
CA TYR A 80 4.84 9.90 9.99
C TYR A 80 3.44 9.44 10.36
N PHE A 81 2.51 9.34 9.41
CA PHE A 81 1.26 8.62 9.63
C PHE A 81 1.49 7.14 9.95
N PHE A 82 2.41 6.48 9.25
CA PHE A 82 2.78 5.10 9.56
C PHE A 82 3.39 4.95 10.97
N GLU A 83 4.31 5.82 11.36
CA GLU A 83 4.91 5.83 12.71
C GLU A 83 3.86 6.09 13.82
N ALA A 84 2.83 6.86 13.48
CA ALA A 84 1.69 7.13 14.36
C ALA A 84 0.66 5.98 14.38
N GLN A 85 0.87 4.90 13.63
CA GLN A 85 -0.06 3.79 13.43
C GLN A 85 -1.39 4.19 12.74
N GLU A 86 -1.42 5.37 12.11
CA GLU A 86 -2.54 5.86 11.31
C GLU A 86 -2.43 5.33 9.86
N TYR A 87 -2.54 4.00 9.72
CA TYR A 87 -2.21 3.30 8.49
C TYR A 87 -3.09 3.67 7.30
N GLU A 88 -4.36 3.93 7.52
CA GLU A 88 -5.29 4.32 6.45
C GLU A 88 -4.93 5.69 5.87
N GLN A 89 -4.57 6.64 6.73
CA GLN A 89 -4.08 7.95 6.32
C GLN A 89 -2.76 7.83 5.56
N ALA A 90 -1.83 6.99 6.05
CA ALA A 90 -0.58 6.71 5.34
C ALA A 90 -0.83 6.16 3.93
N VAL A 91 -1.73 5.19 3.77
CA VAL A 91 -2.13 4.63 2.46
C VAL A 91 -2.70 5.71 1.55
N GLY A 92 -3.55 6.59 2.08
CA GLY A 92 -4.17 7.68 1.31
C GLY A 92 -3.15 8.67 0.76
N VAL A 93 -2.26 9.18 1.63
CA VAL A 93 -1.21 10.14 1.27
C VAL A 93 -0.21 9.52 0.29
N LEU A 94 0.26 8.29 0.55
CA LEU A 94 1.23 7.61 -0.31
C LEU A 94 0.64 7.23 -1.68
N SER A 95 -0.67 6.95 -1.75
CA SER A 95 -1.36 6.73 -3.03
C SER A 95 -1.40 8.01 -3.87
N ARG A 96 -1.54 9.18 -3.23
CA ARG A 96 -1.44 10.48 -3.89
C ARG A 96 -0.01 10.73 -4.38
N PHE A 97 1.00 10.50 -3.55
CA PHE A 97 2.41 10.59 -3.94
C PHE A 97 2.73 9.74 -5.18
N ILE A 98 2.29 8.49 -5.19
CA ILE A 98 2.53 7.55 -6.30
C ILE A 98 1.85 8.02 -7.59
N ARG A 99 0.63 8.55 -7.50
CA ARG A 99 -0.15 9.03 -8.64
C ARG A 99 0.47 10.30 -9.25
N ASP A 100 0.85 11.25 -8.42
CA ASP A 100 1.20 12.60 -8.84
C ASP A 100 2.71 12.76 -9.07
N HIS A 101 3.53 11.93 -8.43
CA HIS A 101 4.99 12.01 -8.47
C HIS A 101 5.66 10.68 -8.90
N GLY A 102 5.09 9.97 -9.87
CA GLY A 102 5.56 8.66 -10.32
C GLY A 102 7.00 8.59 -10.84
N GLY A 103 7.61 9.74 -11.17
CA GLY A 103 9.03 9.85 -11.59
C GLY A 103 10.00 10.21 -10.46
N HIS A 104 9.54 10.31 -9.21
CA HIS A 104 10.41 10.68 -8.10
C HIS A 104 11.44 9.58 -7.79
N PRO A 105 12.70 9.90 -7.40
CA PRO A 105 13.73 8.90 -7.05
C PRO A 105 13.28 7.92 -5.97
N ASP A 106 12.52 8.38 -4.98
CA ASP A 106 12.03 7.56 -3.87
C ASP A 106 10.70 6.86 -4.16
N ILE A 107 10.30 6.75 -5.42
CA ILE A 107 9.01 6.15 -5.79
C ILE A 107 8.89 4.69 -5.29
N ALA A 108 9.97 3.93 -5.34
CA ALA A 108 10.02 2.55 -4.84
C ALA A 108 9.71 2.48 -3.34
N TYR A 109 10.27 3.40 -2.56
CA TYR A 109 9.98 3.52 -1.14
C TYR A 109 8.52 3.92 -0.89
N GLY A 110 7.95 4.83 -1.68
CA GLY A 110 6.54 5.21 -1.59
C GLY A 110 5.59 4.03 -1.80
N TYR A 111 5.82 3.22 -2.84
CA TYR A 111 5.08 1.97 -3.08
C TYR A 111 5.21 0.99 -1.92
N TYR A 112 6.42 0.77 -1.45
CA TYR A 112 6.70 -0.13 -0.35
C TYR A 112 6.00 0.32 0.95
N LEU A 113 6.15 1.58 1.34
CA LEU A 113 5.56 2.10 2.56
C LEU A 113 4.03 2.05 2.52
N ARG A 114 3.40 2.32 1.36
CA ARG A 114 1.96 2.13 1.15
C ARG A 114 1.55 0.67 1.37
N ALA A 115 2.28 -0.27 0.79
CA ALA A 115 1.98 -1.70 0.90
C ALA A 115 2.12 -2.18 2.35
N VAL A 116 3.17 -1.74 3.06
CA VAL A 116 3.39 -2.09 4.47
C VAL A 116 2.34 -1.44 5.38
N SER A 117 1.91 -0.21 5.08
CA SER A 117 0.81 0.45 5.81
C SER A 117 -0.49 -0.35 5.69
N ALA A 118 -0.86 -0.75 4.48
CA ALA A 118 -2.03 -1.60 4.25
C ALA A 118 -1.91 -2.96 4.96
N TYR A 119 -0.73 -3.59 4.90
CA TYR A 119 -0.45 -4.84 5.60
C TYR A 119 -0.62 -4.70 7.13
N ARG A 120 -0.11 -3.63 7.72
CA ARG A 120 -0.27 -3.36 9.15
C ARG A 120 -1.72 -3.11 9.54
N SER A 121 -2.44 -2.34 8.73
CA SER A 121 -3.88 -2.09 8.96
C SER A 121 -4.69 -3.39 9.04
N VAL A 122 -4.38 -4.38 8.23
CA VAL A 122 -5.08 -5.69 8.22
C VAL A 122 -4.66 -6.59 9.38
N SER A 123 -3.38 -6.48 9.82
CA SER A 123 -2.84 -7.36 10.88
C SER A 123 -3.35 -7.02 12.28
N GLU A 124 -3.85 -5.80 12.52
CA GLU A 124 -4.25 -5.33 13.85
C GLU A 124 -5.71 -5.63 14.22
N VAL A 125 -6.56 -5.88 13.24
CA VAL A 125 -7.99 -6.11 13.46
C VAL A 125 -8.43 -7.26 12.56
N ASP A 126 -9.41 -8.04 13.01
CA ASP A 126 -10.10 -9.06 12.21
C ASP A 126 -10.92 -8.37 11.10
N LYS A 127 -10.19 -7.69 10.19
CA LYS A 127 -10.71 -6.80 9.16
C LYS A 127 -11.31 -7.57 7.98
N ASP A 128 -12.13 -6.86 7.24
CA ASP A 128 -12.86 -7.33 6.09
C ASP A 128 -11.93 -7.95 5.04
N GLU A 129 -12.39 -8.96 4.36
CA GLU A 129 -11.66 -9.64 3.27
C GLU A 129 -11.25 -8.67 2.15
N GLY A 130 -11.98 -7.57 1.99
CA GLY A 130 -11.69 -6.49 1.05
C GLY A 130 -10.34 -5.80 1.34
N ASP A 131 -10.10 -5.43 2.59
CA ASP A 131 -8.87 -4.76 3.03
C ASP A 131 -7.66 -5.69 2.86
N THR A 132 -7.85 -7.00 3.16
CA THR A 132 -6.81 -8.01 2.99
C THR A 132 -6.40 -8.14 1.52
N ARG A 133 -7.38 -8.19 0.59
CA ARG A 133 -7.10 -8.24 -0.85
C ARG A 133 -6.39 -6.98 -1.35
N GLN A 134 -6.72 -5.82 -0.80
CA GLN A 134 -6.04 -4.57 -1.16
C GLN A 134 -4.58 -4.57 -0.69
N ALA A 135 -4.29 -5.04 0.53
CA ALA A 135 -2.92 -5.19 1.02
C ALA A 135 -2.11 -6.17 0.15
N GLU A 136 -2.71 -7.31 -0.22
CA GLU A 136 -2.09 -8.27 -1.16
C GLU A 136 -1.77 -7.62 -2.51
N ALA A 137 -2.70 -6.84 -3.08
CA ALA A 137 -2.50 -6.16 -4.35
C ALA A 137 -1.34 -5.15 -4.29
N TYR A 138 -1.24 -4.37 -3.23
CA TYR A 138 -0.15 -3.41 -3.05
C TYR A 138 1.22 -4.10 -2.84
N LEU A 139 1.26 -5.21 -2.11
CA LEU A 139 2.48 -6.01 -1.96
C LEU A 139 2.93 -6.60 -3.30
N LEU A 140 1.99 -7.13 -4.10
CA LEU A 140 2.27 -7.63 -5.46
C LEU A 140 2.78 -6.53 -6.39
N GLU A 141 2.25 -5.30 -6.29
CA GLU A 141 2.77 -4.17 -7.06
C GLU A 141 4.25 -3.90 -6.76
N VAL A 142 4.66 -3.93 -5.48
CA VAL A 142 6.06 -3.76 -5.08
C VAL A 142 6.93 -4.86 -5.66
N ILE A 143 6.53 -6.11 -5.52
CA ILE A 143 7.26 -7.29 -6.00
C ILE A 143 7.49 -7.21 -7.50
N ASN A 144 6.45 -6.85 -8.27
CA ASN A 144 6.50 -6.84 -9.71
C ASN A 144 7.26 -5.64 -10.29
N LYS A 145 7.04 -4.44 -9.72
CA LYS A 145 7.63 -3.20 -10.24
C LYS A 145 9.08 -3.01 -9.80
N PHE A 146 9.45 -3.51 -8.65
CA PHE A 146 10.76 -3.30 -8.02
C PHE A 146 11.48 -4.61 -7.73
N SER A 147 11.32 -5.61 -8.61
CA SER A 147 11.94 -6.91 -8.47
C SER A 147 13.47 -6.79 -8.30
N GLY A 148 14.04 -7.62 -7.41
CA GLY A 148 15.46 -7.60 -7.08
C GLY A 148 15.88 -6.55 -6.06
N THR A 149 14.94 -5.76 -5.49
CA THR A 149 15.20 -4.84 -4.38
C THR A 149 14.87 -5.48 -3.03
N ASP A 150 15.45 -4.94 -1.95
CA ASP A 150 15.11 -5.34 -0.58
C ASP A 150 13.62 -5.10 -0.27
N TYR A 151 13.01 -4.09 -0.89
CA TYR A 151 11.57 -3.82 -0.78
C TYR A 151 10.72 -4.96 -1.33
N ALA A 152 11.10 -5.51 -2.50
CA ALA A 152 10.38 -6.63 -3.09
C ALA A 152 10.56 -7.92 -2.28
N LEU A 153 11.74 -8.14 -1.72
CA LEU A 153 12.02 -9.29 -0.86
C LEU A 153 11.13 -9.23 0.41
N ASP A 154 11.14 -8.12 1.12
CA ASP A 154 10.34 -7.93 2.33
C ASP A 154 8.82 -7.98 2.03
N ALA A 155 8.39 -7.39 0.91
CA ALA A 155 7.00 -7.47 0.46
C ALA A 155 6.57 -8.93 0.19
N SER A 156 7.45 -9.77 -0.37
CA SER A 156 7.14 -11.18 -0.60
C SER A 156 6.96 -11.97 0.70
N VAL A 157 7.76 -11.68 1.72
CA VAL A 157 7.61 -12.29 3.05
C VAL A 157 6.25 -11.92 3.67
N LYS A 158 5.84 -10.64 3.57
CA LYS A 158 4.55 -10.16 4.08
C LYS A 158 3.37 -10.76 3.31
N LEU A 159 3.48 -10.86 1.99
CA LEU A 159 2.48 -11.49 1.15
C LEU A 159 2.27 -12.97 1.54
N ASN A 160 3.36 -13.70 1.74
CA ASN A 160 3.28 -15.09 2.19
C ASN A 160 2.65 -15.21 3.59
N ALA A 161 2.92 -14.26 4.48
CA ALA A 161 2.28 -14.24 5.81
C ALA A 161 0.75 -14.08 5.69
N ILE A 162 0.26 -13.16 4.85
CA ILE A 162 -1.19 -13.00 4.60
C ILE A 162 -1.78 -14.28 4.01
N LYS A 163 -1.14 -14.85 2.97
CA LYS A 163 -1.61 -16.08 2.33
C LYS A 163 -1.71 -17.24 3.32
N ASN A 164 -0.69 -17.40 4.17
CA ASN A 164 -0.71 -18.42 5.21
C ASN A 164 -1.83 -18.18 6.24
N GLN A 165 -2.08 -16.95 6.65
CA GLN A 165 -3.17 -16.62 7.58
C GLN A 165 -4.54 -16.95 6.97
N ARG A 166 -4.77 -16.63 5.70
CA ARG A 166 -6.01 -16.98 4.98
C ARG A 166 -6.17 -18.49 4.84
N ALA A 167 -5.11 -19.20 4.45
CA ALA A 167 -5.11 -20.66 4.39
C ALA A 167 -5.45 -21.32 5.73
N ALA A 168 -4.87 -20.81 6.83
CA ALA A 168 -5.18 -21.27 8.18
C ALA A 168 -6.67 -21.08 8.53
N LYS A 169 -7.26 -19.91 8.17
CA LYS A 169 -8.70 -19.63 8.39
C LYS A 169 -9.59 -20.61 7.64
N GLU A 170 -9.28 -20.89 6.36
CA GLU A 170 -10.00 -21.90 5.57
C GLU A 170 -9.85 -23.30 6.18
N LEU A 171 -8.65 -23.70 6.59
CA LEU A 171 -8.41 -24.99 7.22
C LEU A 171 -9.20 -25.16 8.54
N VAL A 172 -9.18 -24.15 9.41
CA VAL A 172 -9.94 -24.15 10.67
C VAL A 172 -11.44 -24.25 10.41
N THR A 173 -11.94 -23.49 9.44
CA THR A 173 -13.36 -23.53 9.04
C THR A 173 -13.72 -24.91 8.48
N GLY A 174 -12.83 -25.51 7.67
CA GLY A 174 -13.00 -26.87 7.17
C GLY A 174 -13.07 -27.91 8.29
N LYS A 175 -12.18 -27.81 9.30
CA LYS A 175 -12.19 -28.67 10.49
C LYS A 175 -13.51 -28.54 11.27
N PHE A 176 -14.04 -27.34 11.42
CA PHE A 176 -15.33 -27.11 12.07
C PHE A 176 -16.47 -27.88 11.37
N TYR A 177 -16.58 -27.76 10.02
CA TYR A 177 -17.59 -28.48 9.26
C TYR A 177 -17.36 -30.01 9.30
N HIS A 178 -16.11 -30.46 9.23
CA HIS A 178 -15.74 -31.88 9.30
C HIS A 178 -16.20 -32.51 10.62
N HIS A 179 -15.97 -31.86 11.76
CA HIS A 179 -16.45 -32.32 13.08
C HIS A 179 -17.98 -32.44 13.15
N ARG A 180 -18.70 -31.60 12.42
CA ARG A 180 -20.17 -31.63 12.32
C ARG A 180 -20.67 -32.67 11.30
N LYS A 181 -19.75 -33.39 10.64
CA LYS A 181 -20.06 -34.35 9.55
C LYS A 181 -20.68 -33.67 8.32
N GLU A 182 -20.51 -32.38 8.15
CA GLU A 182 -20.89 -31.58 7.00
C GLU A 182 -19.79 -31.70 5.94
N PHE A 183 -19.60 -32.94 5.41
CA PHE A 183 -18.42 -33.31 4.62
C PHE A 183 -18.23 -32.50 3.35
N LEU A 184 -19.31 -32.15 2.63
CA LEU A 184 -19.20 -31.35 1.40
C LEU A 184 -18.75 -29.91 1.70
N ALA A 185 -19.24 -29.30 2.78
CA ALA A 185 -18.79 -27.97 3.23
C ALA A 185 -17.31 -28.00 3.66
N ALA A 186 -16.91 -29.04 4.41
CA ALA A 186 -15.52 -29.24 4.79
C ALA A 186 -14.60 -29.40 3.57
N LEU A 187 -15.02 -30.23 2.60
CA LEU A 187 -14.26 -30.47 1.37
C LEU A 187 -13.99 -29.18 0.60
N THR A 188 -15.01 -28.33 0.41
CA THR A 188 -14.87 -27.03 -0.25
C THR A 188 -13.82 -26.16 0.44
N ARG A 189 -13.85 -26.09 1.78
CA ARG A 189 -12.87 -25.28 2.55
C ARG A 189 -11.44 -25.81 2.39
N TYR A 190 -11.25 -27.11 2.48
CA TYR A 190 -9.92 -27.70 2.29
C TYR A 190 -9.42 -27.54 0.84
N GLN A 191 -10.32 -27.67 -0.15
CA GLN A 191 -9.97 -27.44 -1.55
C GLN A 191 -9.56 -25.98 -1.81
N ASN A 192 -10.17 -25.01 -1.13
CA ASN A 192 -9.75 -23.61 -1.20
C ASN A 192 -8.29 -23.45 -0.73
N VAL A 193 -7.87 -24.15 0.35
CA VAL A 193 -6.47 -24.11 0.79
C VAL A 193 -5.53 -24.57 -0.32
N VAL A 194 -5.83 -25.67 -0.97
CA VAL A 194 -4.97 -26.25 -2.01
C VAL A 194 -4.99 -25.43 -3.30
N GLY A 195 -6.15 -24.88 -3.67
CA GLY A 195 -6.33 -24.16 -4.93
C GLY A 195 -5.90 -22.69 -4.87
N GLU A 196 -6.26 -21.99 -3.79
CA GLU A 196 -5.96 -20.56 -3.67
C GLU A 196 -4.61 -20.26 -3.01
N PHE A 197 -4.10 -21.19 -2.19
CA PHE A 197 -2.88 -21.00 -1.40
C PHE A 197 -1.87 -22.15 -1.58
N PRO A 198 -1.48 -22.48 -2.83
CA PRO A 198 -0.66 -23.67 -3.11
C PRO A 198 0.72 -23.64 -2.44
N ASP A 199 1.24 -22.47 -2.14
CA ASP A 199 2.54 -22.28 -1.46
C ASP A 199 2.43 -22.19 0.07
N SER A 200 1.22 -22.39 0.63
CA SER A 200 0.97 -22.31 2.06
C SER A 200 1.49 -23.56 2.79
N THR A 201 2.01 -23.34 4.00
CA THR A 201 2.40 -24.44 4.91
C THR A 201 1.23 -25.34 5.33
N TYR A 202 0.01 -24.96 5.03
CA TYR A 202 -1.22 -25.70 5.37
C TYR A 202 -1.71 -26.65 4.28
N VAL A 203 -1.06 -26.67 3.10
CA VAL A 203 -1.47 -27.49 1.95
C VAL A 203 -1.37 -28.97 2.27
N GLU A 204 -0.29 -29.42 2.92
CA GLU A 204 -0.12 -30.83 3.32
C GLU A 204 -1.26 -31.30 4.21
N GLU A 205 -1.59 -30.55 5.26
CA GLU A 205 -2.70 -30.90 6.15
C GLU A 205 -4.06 -30.86 5.42
N ALA A 206 -4.26 -29.87 4.54
CA ALA A 206 -5.50 -29.77 3.77
C ALA A 206 -5.71 -31.00 2.86
N LEU A 207 -4.66 -31.45 2.14
CA LEU A 207 -4.70 -32.66 1.34
C LEU A 207 -5.02 -33.91 2.18
N TYR A 208 -4.40 -34.03 3.34
CA TYR A 208 -4.70 -35.13 4.27
C TYR A 208 -6.17 -35.10 4.71
N ARG A 209 -6.72 -33.94 5.05
CA ARG A 209 -8.13 -33.78 5.43
C ARG A 209 -9.10 -34.05 4.28
N ILE A 210 -8.73 -33.69 3.05
CA ILE A 210 -9.51 -34.05 1.84
C ILE A 210 -9.62 -35.57 1.70
N ILE A 211 -8.54 -36.32 1.92
CA ILE A 211 -8.53 -37.77 1.87
C ILE A 211 -9.50 -38.35 2.91
N GLU A 212 -9.45 -37.87 4.17
CA GLU A 212 -10.36 -38.31 5.23
C GLU A 212 -11.84 -38.08 4.85
N VAL A 213 -12.15 -36.92 4.26
CA VAL A 213 -13.49 -36.58 3.80
C VAL A 213 -13.93 -37.51 2.66
N TYR A 214 -13.08 -37.74 1.66
CA TYR A 214 -13.42 -38.65 0.56
C TYR A 214 -13.66 -40.08 1.04
N VAL A 215 -12.86 -40.60 1.97
CA VAL A 215 -13.08 -41.91 2.61
C VAL A 215 -14.42 -41.91 3.35
N SER A 216 -14.77 -40.88 4.07
CA SER A 216 -16.04 -40.77 4.80
C SER A 216 -17.27 -40.73 3.89
N LEU A 217 -17.09 -40.21 2.68
CA LEU A 217 -18.12 -40.16 1.62
C LEU A 217 -18.16 -41.43 0.77
N GLY A 218 -17.27 -42.42 0.97
CA GLY A 218 -17.16 -43.61 0.15
C GLY A 218 -16.53 -43.39 -1.24
N LEU A 219 -15.89 -42.25 -1.48
CA LEU A 219 -15.26 -41.85 -2.74
C LEU A 219 -13.80 -42.34 -2.78
N ALA A 220 -13.62 -43.65 -2.90
CA ALA A 220 -12.31 -44.30 -2.76
C ALA A 220 -11.32 -43.94 -3.88
N GLN A 221 -11.79 -43.66 -5.10
CA GLN A 221 -10.92 -43.25 -6.21
C GLN A 221 -10.36 -41.83 -6.00
N GLU A 222 -11.18 -40.90 -5.60
CA GLU A 222 -10.83 -39.53 -5.29
C GLU A 222 -9.84 -39.48 -4.12
N ALA A 223 -10.10 -40.28 -3.07
CA ALA A 223 -9.17 -40.43 -1.95
C ALA A 223 -7.81 -40.94 -2.41
N LYS A 224 -7.76 -41.95 -3.30
CA LYS A 224 -6.52 -42.49 -3.83
C LYS A 224 -5.75 -41.46 -4.68
N HIS A 225 -6.45 -40.73 -5.55
CA HIS A 225 -5.81 -39.66 -6.37
C HIS A 225 -5.19 -38.57 -5.49
N THR A 226 -5.92 -38.13 -4.47
CA THR A 226 -5.42 -37.10 -3.53
C THR A 226 -4.25 -37.65 -2.70
N ALA A 227 -4.28 -38.94 -2.31
CA ALA A 227 -3.14 -39.54 -1.59
C ALA A 227 -1.88 -39.65 -2.44
N VAL A 228 -2.02 -39.91 -3.74
CA VAL A 228 -0.88 -39.91 -4.69
C VAL A 228 -0.31 -38.50 -4.80
N LEU A 229 -1.18 -37.48 -4.89
CA LEU A 229 -0.75 -36.07 -4.94
C LEU A 229 0.01 -35.65 -3.67
N LEU A 230 -0.50 -36.04 -2.49
CA LEU A 230 0.15 -35.80 -1.20
C LEU A 230 1.54 -36.45 -1.14
N GLY A 231 1.64 -37.73 -1.46
CA GLY A 231 2.90 -38.48 -1.39
C GLY A 231 3.92 -38.13 -2.50
N HIS A 232 3.50 -37.39 -3.55
CA HIS A 232 4.43 -36.89 -4.57
C HIS A 232 5.05 -35.57 -4.23
N ASN A 233 4.30 -34.70 -3.50
CA ASN A 233 4.70 -33.33 -3.25
C ASN A 233 5.33 -33.12 -1.85
N PHE A 234 5.10 -34.04 -0.93
CA PHE A 234 5.54 -34.02 0.47
C PHE A 234 6.06 -35.38 0.92
#